data_61c83f133c355428d75d09abb49f9931
#
_entry.id   61c83f133c355428d75d09abb49f9931
#
_cell.length_a   1.000
_cell.length_b   1.000
_cell.length_c   1.000
_cell.angle_alpha   90.00
_cell.angle_beta   90.00
_cell.angle_gamma   90.00
#
_symmetry.space_group_name_H-M   'P 1'
#
loop_
_entity.id
_entity.type
_entity.pdbx_description
1 polymer ?
#
loop_
_entity_poly.entity_id
_entity_poly.type
_entity_poly.pdbx_seq_one_letter_code
_entity_poly.pdbx_strand_id
1 'polypeptide(L)'
;MFWNRRKEENLPESRQIWAPVSGEVVPLEEVPDTAFSQGAMGMGADVWMTQGEVLAPLDGEVSYMAPDGHAFSIRSRDGAEVFIHIGLDTVKIGERGFAPRVRQGEEVQAGDLICRVDMNLLEEYECSPITPVVLMGSTLWEVSETAKGSVQAGIDWLWKYEEEEETQIRG
;
A
#
# COMPACT_ATOMS: atom_id res chain seq x y z
N MET A 1 -3.33 25.52 -19.62
CA MET A 1 -4.26 25.67 -19.94
C MET A 1 -5.32 24.73 -19.96
N PHE A 2 -5.82 24.21 -21.01
CA PHE A 2 -6.91 23.38 -20.85
C PHE A 2 -6.57 22.05 -20.32
N TRP A 3 -5.35 21.64 -20.34
CA TRP A 3 -4.99 20.40 -19.74
C TRP A 3 -5.13 20.50 -18.24
N ASN A 4 -4.92 21.67 -17.70
CA ASN A 4 -5.05 21.88 -16.30
C ASN A 4 -6.49 21.77 -15.88
N ARG A 5 -7.38 22.36 -16.65
CA ARG A 5 -8.77 22.27 -16.37
C ARG A 5 -9.23 20.84 -16.49
N ARG A 6 -8.72 20.12 -17.48
CA ARG A 6 -9.09 18.76 -17.66
C ARG A 6 -8.64 17.92 -16.48
N LYS A 7 -7.48 18.26 -15.91
CA LYS A 7 -7.02 17.58 -14.78
C LYS A 7 -7.92 17.81 -13.61
N GLU A 8 -8.42 18.98 -13.43
CA GLU A 8 -9.33 19.26 -12.36
C GLU A 8 -10.67 18.59 -12.59
N GLU A 9 -11.11 18.55 -13.83
CA GLU A 9 -12.35 17.91 -14.11
C GLU A 9 -12.26 16.43 -13.85
N ASN A 10 -11.06 15.89 -13.99
CA ASN A 10 -10.87 14.49 -13.77
C ASN A 10 -10.46 14.19 -12.34
N LEU A 11 -10.61 15.14 -11.45
CA LEU A 11 -10.39 14.84 -10.09
C LEU A 11 -11.29 13.69 -9.79
N PRO A 12 -10.73 12.60 -9.43
CA PRO A 12 -11.45 11.38 -9.47
C PRO A 12 -12.51 11.32 -8.42
N GLU A 13 -13.62 10.82 -8.81
CA GLU A 13 -14.57 10.42 -7.85
C GLU A 13 -13.99 9.27 -7.08
N SER A 14 -13.18 8.46 -7.72
CA SER A 14 -12.44 7.43 -7.00
C SER A 14 -10.96 7.63 -7.25
N ARG A 15 -10.17 7.46 -6.22
CA ARG A 15 -8.74 7.64 -6.30
C ARG A 15 -8.07 6.29 -6.33
N GLN A 16 -6.91 6.20 -7.00
CA GLN A 16 -6.25 4.93 -7.23
C GLN A 16 -4.99 4.81 -6.40
N ILE A 17 -4.78 3.63 -5.84
CA ILE A 17 -3.53 3.26 -5.21
C ILE A 17 -2.84 2.33 -6.17
N TRP A 18 -1.63 2.68 -6.58
CA TRP A 18 -0.86 1.85 -7.49
C TRP A 18 -0.25 0.69 -6.73
N ALA A 19 -0.10 -0.45 -7.40
CA ALA A 19 0.50 -1.61 -6.76
C ALA A 19 1.90 -1.24 -6.31
N PRO A 20 2.23 -1.39 -5.03
CA PRO A 20 3.58 -1.07 -4.57
C PRO A 20 4.55 -2.20 -4.82
N VAL A 21 4.07 -3.42 -5.04
CA VAL A 21 4.91 -4.58 -5.31
C VAL A 21 4.27 -5.35 -6.45
N SER A 22 5.07 -6.17 -7.12
CA SER A 22 4.58 -6.99 -8.22
C SER A 22 4.25 -8.38 -7.72
N GLY A 23 3.18 -8.96 -8.22
CA GLY A 23 2.80 -10.31 -7.86
C GLY A 23 1.32 -10.55 -8.05
N GLU A 24 0.78 -11.48 -7.28
CA GLU A 24 -0.61 -11.89 -7.42
C GLU A 24 -1.44 -11.31 -6.29
N VAL A 25 -2.58 -10.72 -6.60
CA VAL A 25 -3.46 -10.15 -5.58
C VAL A 25 -4.15 -11.28 -4.83
N VAL A 26 -4.14 -11.21 -3.52
CA VAL A 26 -4.78 -12.20 -2.66
C VAL A 26 -5.83 -11.46 -1.83
N PRO A 27 -7.03 -12.02 -1.68
CA PRO A 27 -8.04 -11.36 -0.86
C PRO A 27 -7.53 -11.16 0.57
N LEU A 28 -7.84 -10.00 1.15
CA LEU A 28 -7.32 -9.65 2.47
C LEU A 28 -7.73 -10.67 3.53
N GLU A 29 -8.92 -11.20 3.42
CA GLU A 29 -9.41 -12.17 4.40
C GLU A 29 -8.66 -13.49 4.35
N GLU A 30 -7.87 -13.73 3.32
CA GLU A 30 -7.07 -14.95 3.25
C GLU A 30 -5.68 -14.77 3.82
N VAL A 31 -5.36 -13.58 4.32
CA VAL A 31 -4.06 -13.32 4.91
C VAL A 31 -4.04 -13.94 6.30
N PRO A 32 -3.01 -14.72 6.65
CA PRO A 32 -2.98 -15.42 7.94
C PRO A 32 -2.90 -14.52 9.16
N ASP A 33 -2.35 -13.31 9.01
CA ASP A 33 -2.20 -12.41 10.14
C ASP A 33 -3.57 -11.85 10.50
N THR A 34 -4.04 -12.11 11.73
CA THR A 34 -5.39 -11.75 12.12
C THR A 34 -5.67 -10.26 12.02
N ALA A 35 -4.68 -9.43 12.32
CA ALA A 35 -4.90 -7.99 12.28
C ALA A 35 -5.22 -7.53 10.88
N PHE A 36 -4.61 -8.14 9.87
CA PHE A 36 -4.85 -7.74 8.49
C PHE A 36 -6.07 -8.45 7.91
N SER A 37 -6.24 -9.74 8.21
CA SER A 37 -7.33 -10.50 7.60
C SER A 37 -8.69 -10.05 8.08
N GLN A 38 -8.76 -9.49 9.28
CA GLN A 38 -10.03 -9.01 9.82
C GLN A 38 -10.23 -7.53 9.60
N GLY A 39 -9.30 -6.88 8.90
CA GLY A 39 -9.46 -5.47 8.62
C GLY A 39 -9.18 -4.55 9.80
N ALA A 40 -8.53 -5.06 10.85
CA ALA A 40 -8.29 -4.25 12.03
C ALA A 40 -7.39 -3.06 11.73
N MET A 41 -6.47 -3.19 10.77
CA MET A 41 -5.59 -2.10 10.38
C MET A 41 -6.20 -1.24 9.29
N GLY A 42 -7.34 -1.63 8.72
CA GLY A 42 -7.98 -0.93 7.63
C GLY A 42 -8.38 -1.91 6.55
N MET A 43 -8.92 -1.40 5.47
CA MET A 43 -9.34 -2.21 4.33
C MET A 43 -8.33 -2.05 3.21
N GLY A 44 -8.30 -2.97 2.30
CA GLY A 44 -7.38 -2.92 1.16
C GLY A 44 -7.23 -4.28 0.52
N ALA A 45 -6.01 -4.60 0.13
CA ALA A 45 -5.72 -5.88 -0.48
C ALA A 45 -4.27 -6.21 -0.16
N ASP A 46 -3.87 -7.44 -0.46
CA ASP A 46 -2.48 -7.78 -0.33
C ASP A 46 -1.99 -8.43 -1.60
N VAL A 47 -0.68 -8.52 -1.74
CA VAL A 47 -0.07 -9.06 -2.93
C VAL A 47 0.93 -10.11 -2.51
N TRP A 48 0.88 -11.27 -3.14
CA TRP A 48 1.91 -12.29 -2.99
C TRP A 48 3.07 -11.80 -3.84
N MET A 49 4.05 -11.16 -3.20
CA MET A 49 5.07 -10.44 -3.94
C MET A 49 6.09 -11.40 -4.53
N THR A 50 6.50 -11.12 -5.76
CA THR A 50 7.41 -11.98 -6.49
C THR A 50 8.73 -11.28 -6.82
N GLN A 51 8.82 -9.98 -6.62
CA GLN A 51 10.04 -9.23 -6.89
C GLN A 51 10.30 -8.29 -5.73
N GLY A 52 11.54 -7.91 -5.57
CA GLY A 52 11.96 -7.20 -4.36
C GLY A 52 11.86 -5.70 -4.39
N GLU A 53 11.34 -5.10 -5.45
CA GLU A 53 11.21 -3.64 -5.49
C GLU A 53 9.87 -3.22 -4.91
N VAL A 54 9.92 -2.28 -3.97
CA VAL A 54 8.72 -1.76 -3.33
C VAL A 54 8.64 -0.28 -3.66
N LEU A 55 7.56 0.12 -4.32
CA LEU A 55 7.39 1.47 -4.82
C LEU A 55 6.30 2.20 -4.06
N ALA A 56 6.34 3.52 -4.08
CA ALA A 56 5.29 4.32 -3.45
C ALA A 56 3.98 4.11 -4.19
N PRO A 57 2.88 3.82 -3.49
CA PRO A 57 1.60 3.57 -4.15
C PRO A 57 0.82 4.84 -4.46
N LEU A 58 1.21 5.97 -3.90
CA LEU A 58 0.56 7.26 -4.16
C LEU A 58 1.53 8.38 -3.80
N ASP A 59 1.19 9.58 -4.24
CA ASP A 59 1.96 10.77 -3.88
C ASP A 59 1.67 11.13 -2.43
N GLY A 60 2.66 11.52 -1.69
CA GLY A 60 2.45 11.97 -0.33
C GLY A 60 3.72 12.00 0.48
N GLU A 61 3.53 12.03 1.79
CA GLU A 61 4.63 12.10 2.73
C GLU A 61 4.78 10.74 3.40
N VAL A 62 6.00 10.28 3.59
CA VAL A 62 6.27 9.05 4.33
C VAL A 62 5.94 9.34 5.78
N SER A 63 4.77 8.92 6.23
CA SER A 63 4.30 9.23 7.58
C SER A 63 4.87 8.27 8.62
N TYR A 64 5.37 7.13 8.18
CA TYR A 64 5.99 6.16 9.07
C TYR A 64 6.98 5.32 8.28
N MET A 65 8.11 5.00 8.89
CA MET A 65 9.08 4.06 8.31
C MET A 65 9.64 3.25 9.44
N ALA A 66 9.44 1.92 9.39
CA ALA A 66 10.00 1.04 10.39
C ALA A 66 11.53 1.13 10.36
N PRO A 67 12.20 1.05 11.50
CA PRO A 67 13.65 1.22 11.52
C PRO A 67 14.40 0.28 10.59
N ASP A 68 13.92 -0.94 10.41
CA ASP A 68 14.59 -1.91 9.54
C ASP A 68 14.03 -1.87 8.11
N GLY A 69 12.98 -1.09 7.85
CA GLY A 69 12.45 -0.96 6.50
C GLY A 69 11.36 -1.94 6.12
N HIS A 70 10.92 -2.81 7.02
CA HIS A 70 9.95 -3.83 6.65
C HIS A 70 8.51 -3.32 6.54
N ALA A 71 8.23 -2.11 7.00
CA ALA A 71 6.88 -1.56 6.95
C ALA A 71 6.96 -0.05 6.86
N PHE A 72 5.99 0.55 6.17
CA PHE A 72 5.95 2.00 6.07
C PHE A 72 4.54 2.46 5.72
N SER A 73 4.27 3.74 5.89
CA SER A 73 3.02 4.32 5.45
C SER A 73 3.27 5.64 4.73
N ILE A 74 2.35 5.99 3.84
CA ILE A 74 2.40 7.24 3.11
C ILE A 74 1.04 7.91 3.27
N ARG A 75 1.06 9.20 3.62
CA ARG A 75 -0.16 9.99 3.76
C ARG A 75 -0.26 10.95 2.62
N SER A 76 -1.35 10.90 1.87
CA SER A 76 -1.55 11.79 0.75
C SER A 76 -2.07 13.14 1.23
N ARG A 77 -2.12 14.12 0.33
CA ARG A 77 -2.60 15.44 0.69
C ARG A 77 -4.07 15.44 1.04
N ASP A 78 -4.84 14.52 0.50
CA ASP A 78 -6.26 14.45 0.81
C ASP A 78 -6.51 13.74 2.13
N GLY A 79 -5.45 13.34 2.83
CA GLY A 79 -5.59 12.75 4.15
C GLY A 79 -5.67 11.24 4.18
N ALA A 80 -5.69 10.59 3.02
CA ALA A 80 -5.70 9.13 2.99
C ALA A 80 -4.31 8.64 3.37
N GLU A 81 -4.26 7.61 4.20
CA GLU A 81 -2.98 7.06 4.63
C GLU A 81 -2.94 5.58 4.31
N VAL A 82 -1.93 5.14 3.60
CA VAL A 82 -1.79 3.77 3.14
C VAL A 82 -0.62 3.14 3.86
N PHE A 83 -0.86 2.01 4.48
CA PHE A 83 0.16 1.27 5.23
C PHE A 83 0.53 0.03 4.45
N ILE A 84 1.82 -0.24 4.31
CA ILE A 84 2.33 -1.42 3.62
C ILE A 84 3.22 -2.17 4.58
N HIS A 85 2.95 -3.47 4.77
CA HIS A 85 3.77 -4.35 5.58
C HIS A 85 4.40 -5.35 4.62
N ILE A 86 5.71 -5.28 4.45
CA ILE A 86 6.39 -6.09 3.44
C ILE A 86 6.58 -7.51 3.96
N GLY A 87 5.78 -8.42 3.43
CA GLY A 87 5.78 -9.81 3.87
C GLY A 87 5.18 -9.97 5.25
N LEU A 88 5.09 -11.20 5.73
CA LEU A 88 4.61 -11.50 7.07
C LEU A 88 5.74 -12.11 7.86
N ASP A 89 5.83 -11.75 9.14
CA ASP A 89 6.89 -12.19 10.04
C ASP A 89 8.28 -11.74 9.60
N THR A 90 8.35 -10.74 8.75
CA THR A 90 9.62 -10.32 8.17
C THR A 90 10.46 -9.49 9.14
N VAL A 91 9.88 -9.07 10.26
CA VAL A 91 10.64 -8.35 11.26
C VAL A 91 11.81 -9.21 11.78
N LYS A 92 11.67 -10.53 11.71
CA LYS A 92 12.74 -11.40 12.23
C LYS A 92 13.96 -11.43 11.31
N ILE A 93 13.83 -10.94 10.07
CA ILE A 93 14.97 -10.86 9.16
C ILE A 93 15.84 -9.65 9.52
N GLY A 94 15.19 -8.58 9.97
CA GLY A 94 15.89 -7.36 10.35
C GLY A 94 16.44 -6.61 9.15
N GLU A 95 17.36 -5.72 9.41
CA GLU A 95 17.86 -4.84 8.37
C GLU A 95 18.64 -5.53 7.28
N ARG A 96 18.98 -6.80 7.44
CA ARG A 96 19.69 -7.48 6.38
C ARG A 96 18.83 -7.71 5.15
N GLY A 97 17.50 -7.79 5.32
CA GLY A 97 16.61 -8.10 4.23
C GLY A 97 15.99 -6.89 3.56
N PHE A 98 16.18 -5.70 4.12
CA PHE A 98 15.48 -4.51 3.64
C PHE A 98 16.45 -3.36 3.44
N ALA A 99 16.34 -2.68 2.32
CA ALA A 99 17.18 -1.53 2.01
C ALA A 99 16.29 -0.34 1.69
N PRO A 100 15.81 0.37 2.73
CA PRO A 100 14.94 1.53 2.49
C PRO A 100 15.72 2.65 1.83
N ARG A 101 15.05 3.36 0.94
CA ARG A 101 15.65 4.44 0.18
C ARG A 101 15.11 5.80 0.57
N VAL A 102 14.14 5.85 1.45
CA VAL A 102 13.52 7.09 1.90
C VAL A 102 13.41 7.05 3.41
N ARG A 103 13.18 8.21 4.00
CA ARG A 103 13.06 8.34 5.45
C ARG A 103 11.70 8.89 5.79
N GLN A 104 11.29 8.63 7.02
CA GLN A 104 10.06 9.21 7.53
C GLN A 104 10.14 10.72 7.39
N GLY A 105 9.08 11.33 6.90
CA GLY A 105 9.02 12.76 6.69
C GLY A 105 9.30 13.21 5.27
N GLU A 106 9.85 12.33 4.42
CA GLU A 106 10.15 12.72 3.05
C GLU A 106 8.92 12.69 2.19
N GLU A 107 8.88 13.57 1.19
CA GLU A 107 7.83 13.57 0.17
C GLU A 107 8.21 12.64 -0.94
N VAL A 108 7.25 11.87 -1.41
CA VAL A 108 7.48 10.92 -2.51
C VAL A 108 6.36 11.03 -3.52
N GLN A 109 6.62 10.54 -4.71
CA GLN A 109 5.61 10.45 -5.76
C GLN A 109 5.33 8.99 -6.04
N ALA A 110 4.13 8.69 -6.49
CA ALA A 110 3.78 7.33 -6.86
C ALA A 110 4.83 6.80 -7.84
N GLY A 111 5.29 5.59 -7.60
CA GLY A 111 6.32 4.98 -8.42
C GLY A 111 7.74 5.16 -7.92
N ASP A 112 7.97 6.05 -6.95
CA ASP A 112 9.32 6.19 -6.40
C ASP A 112 9.71 4.93 -5.64
N LEU A 113 10.99 4.56 -5.73
CA LEU A 113 11.47 3.38 -5.03
C LEU A 113 11.55 3.68 -3.54
N ILE A 114 10.83 2.92 -2.75
CA ILE A 114 10.82 3.09 -1.31
C ILE A 114 11.79 2.13 -0.63
N CYS A 115 11.84 0.89 -1.09
CA CYS A 115 12.64 -0.13 -0.41
C CYS A 115 12.96 -1.25 -1.37
N ARG A 116 14.12 -1.89 -1.18
CA ARG A 116 14.42 -3.14 -1.89
C ARG A 116 14.47 -4.25 -0.87
N VAL A 117 13.91 -5.38 -1.24
CA VAL A 117 13.77 -6.53 -0.38
C VAL A 117 14.62 -7.66 -0.94
N ASP A 118 15.36 -8.32 -0.07
CA ASP A 118 16.13 -9.49 -0.48
C ASP A 118 15.18 -10.70 -0.42
N MET A 119 14.66 -11.08 -1.58
CA MET A 119 13.69 -12.17 -1.65
C MET A 119 14.28 -13.50 -1.21
N ASN A 120 15.61 -13.69 -1.37
CA ASN A 120 16.23 -14.92 -0.95
C ASN A 120 16.20 -15.05 0.58
N LEU A 121 16.32 -13.95 1.29
CA LEU A 121 16.25 -14.01 2.75
C LEU A 121 14.83 -14.30 3.22
N LEU A 122 13.81 -13.82 2.50
CA LEU A 122 12.46 -14.18 2.86
C LEU A 122 12.29 -15.69 2.78
N GLU A 123 12.78 -16.29 1.71
CA GLU A 123 12.67 -17.72 1.54
C GLU A 123 13.50 -18.46 2.58
N GLU A 124 14.71 -18.00 2.83
CA GLU A 124 15.60 -18.65 3.77
C GLU A 124 15.01 -18.66 5.19
N TYR A 125 14.37 -17.57 5.58
CA TYR A 125 13.78 -17.46 6.92
C TYR A 125 12.33 -17.94 6.94
N GLU A 126 11.86 -18.49 5.82
CA GLU A 126 10.49 -19.03 5.71
C GLU A 126 9.45 -17.99 6.04
N CYS A 127 9.66 -16.75 5.59
CA CYS A 127 8.68 -15.69 5.74
C CYS A 127 7.75 -15.70 4.55
N SER A 128 6.49 -15.38 4.80
CA SER A 128 5.53 -15.30 3.71
C SER A 128 5.76 -14.04 2.91
N PRO A 129 5.71 -14.12 1.57
CA PRO A 129 5.83 -12.92 0.74
C PRO A 129 4.54 -12.14 0.60
N ILE A 130 3.49 -12.54 1.32
CA ILE A 130 2.24 -11.79 1.30
C ILE A 130 2.47 -10.41 1.91
N THR A 131 2.13 -9.38 1.15
CA THR A 131 2.38 -8.00 1.52
C THR A 131 1.05 -7.25 1.59
N PRO A 132 0.54 -7.00 2.79
CA PRO A 132 -0.70 -6.23 2.94
C PRO A 132 -0.50 -4.78 2.58
N VAL A 133 -1.48 -4.21 1.86
CA VAL A 133 -1.50 -2.81 1.45
C VAL A 133 -2.87 -2.29 1.85
N VAL A 134 -2.95 -1.54 2.93
CA VAL A 134 -4.23 -1.21 3.52
C VAL A 134 -4.42 0.28 3.69
N LEU A 135 -5.67 0.71 3.58
CA LEU A 135 -6.06 2.07 3.89
C LEU A 135 -6.25 2.13 5.39
N MET A 136 -5.46 2.96 6.06
CA MET A 136 -5.54 3.06 7.51
C MET A 136 -6.94 3.52 7.89
N GLY A 137 -7.41 3.09 9.04
CA GLY A 137 -8.74 3.38 9.49
C GLY A 137 -9.08 4.85 9.36
N SER A 138 -10.19 5.16 8.77
CA SER A 138 -10.55 6.53 8.45
C SER A 138 -12.05 6.66 8.46
N THR A 139 -12.53 7.83 8.86
CA THR A 139 -13.95 8.12 8.76
C THR A 139 -14.25 8.88 7.47
N LEU A 140 -13.23 9.20 6.66
CA LEU A 140 -13.43 9.96 5.45
C LEU A 140 -13.34 9.13 4.18
N TRP A 141 -12.58 8.06 4.20
CA TRP A 141 -12.27 7.31 2.98
C TRP A 141 -12.61 5.85 3.12
N GLU A 142 -13.03 5.24 2.04
CA GLU A 142 -13.31 3.80 2.02
C GLU A 142 -12.81 3.21 0.71
N VAL A 143 -12.43 1.95 0.72
CA VAL A 143 -11.97 1.24 -0.47
C VAL A 143 -13.20 0.89 -1.30
N SER A 144 -13.21 1.30 -2.56
CA SER A 144 -14.35 1.11 -3.41
C SER A 144 -14.19 -0.04 -4.40
N GLU A 145 -12.96 -0.39 -4.74
CA GLU A 145 -12.74 -1.45 -5.72
C GLU A 145 -11.35 -2.03 -5.53
N THR A 146 -11.21 -3.33 -5.67
CA THR A 146 -9.92 -4.03 -5.52
C THR A 146 -9.61 -4.80 -6.78
N ALA A 147 -8.36 -4.73 -7.23
CA ALA A 147 -7.92 -5.45 -8.42
C ALA A 147 -7.83 -6.93 -8.13
N LYS A 148 -7.82 -7.73 -9.19
CA LYS A 148 -7.70 -9.17 -9.10
C LYS A 148 -6.64 -9.62 -10.07
N GLY A 149 -6.03 -10.77 -9.80
CA GLY A 149 -5.03 -11.34 -10.68
C GLY A 149 -3.66 -10.75 -10.45
N SER A 150 -2.85 -10.73 -11.47
CA SER A 150 -1.49 -10.25 -11.37
C SER A 150 -1.41 -8.75 -11.49
N VAL A 151 -0.54 -8.14 -10.70
CA VAL A 151 -0.28 -6.70 -10.79
C VAL A 151 1.21 -6.47 -10.89
N GLN A 152 1.59 -5.38 -11.56
CA GLN A 152 2.97 -4.98 -11.70
C GLN A 152 3.16 -3.65 -10.99
N ALA A 153 4.17 -3.60 -10.14
CA ALA A 153 4.42 -2.43 -9.30
C ALA A 153 4.56 -1.16 -10.14
N GLY A 154 3.87 -0.12 -9.73
CA GLY A 154 3.95 1.17 -10.39
C GLY A 154 3.22 1.27 -11.70
N ILE A 155 2.66 0.18 -12.22
CA ILE A 155 1.99 0.16 -13.52
C ILE A 155 0.52 -0.12 -13.35
N ASP A 156 0.15 -1.09 -12.52
CA ASP A 156 -1.24 -1.45 -12.34
C ASP A 156 -1.76 -0.87 -11.03
N TRP A 157 -3.04 -0.48 -11.01
CA TRP A 157 -3.63 -0.07 -9.75
C TRP A 157 -3.98 -1.31 -8.93
N LEU A 158 -3.93 -1.17 -7.61
CA LEU A 158 -4.22 -2.28 -6.71
C LEU A 158 -5.63 -2.14 -6.13
N TRP A 159 -5.97 -0.96 -5.66
CA TRP A 159 -7.33 -0.70 -5.20
C TRP A 159 -7.61 0.79 -5.34
N LYS A 160 -8.91 1.11 -5.28
CA LYS A 160 -9.38 2.48 -5.42
C LYS A 160 -10.11 2.86 -4.15
N TYR A 161 -10.15 4.14 -3.86
CA TYR A 161 -10.84 4.62 -2.67
C TYR A 161 -11.61 5.89 -3.02
N GLU A 162 -12.61 6.18 -2.20
CA GLU A 162 -13.45 7.35 -2.42
C GLU A 162 -13.98 7.81 -1.09
N GLU A 163 -14.61 8.98 -1.07
CA GLU A 163 -15.15 9.50 0.16
C GLU A 163 -16.27 8.62 0.64
N GLU A 164 -16.26 8.37 1.95
CA GLU A 164 -17.30 7.56 2.53
C GLU A 164 -18.59 8.35 2.51
N GLU A 165 -19.70 7.72 2.16
CA GLU A 165 -20.96 8.41 2.09
C GLU A 165 -21.45 8.77 3.47
N GLU A 166 -22.10 9.93 3.57
CA GLU A 166 -22.60 10.34 4.85
C GLU A 166 -24.03 10.05 5.06
N THR A 167 -24.70 9.50 4.07
CA THR A 167 -26.13 9.29 4.19
C THR A 167 -26.49 8.40 5.33
N GLN A 168 -25.62 7.47 5.65
CA GLN A 168 -25.94 6.60 6.72
C GLN A 168 -25.97 7.31 8.04
N ILE A 169 -25.46 8.46 8.10
CA ILE A 169 -25.47 9.18 9.34
C ILE A 169 -26.76 9.77 9.63
N ARG A 170 -27.59 9.92 8.64
CA ARG A 170 -28.76 10.52 8.84
C ARG A 170 -29.68 9.63 9.28
N GLY A 171 -29.63 8.76 9.64
CA GLY A 171 -30.53 7.79 10.16
C GLY A 171 -31.74 8.30 10.76
#